data_473093ee4f572058cfea50eb68717ac4
#
_entry.id   473093ee4f572058cfea50eb68717ac4
#
_cell.length_a   1.000
_cell.length_b   1.000
_cell.length_c   1.000
_cell.angle_alpha   90.00
_cell.angle_beta   90.00
_cell.angle_gamma   90.00
#
_symmetry.space_group_name_H-M   'P 1'
#
loop_
_entity.id
_entity.type
_entity.pdbx_description
1 polymer ?
#
loop_
_entity_poly.entity_id
_entity_poly.type
_entity_poly.pdbx_seq_one_letter_code
_entity_poly.pdbx_strand_id
1 'polypeptide(L)'
;NFKRLFMKNLFYFAIVIWMYLFTSCSDKNITTHEELKPDSDPVVVTVNKSRAMWVSYDPIARSSKGHTSGYKHALISWRILPTDPAGIAFDIYKSEDGSTEVKLNTEPILNSSNWADSQINPNISTVYRVTISGKRETLCEYNFTPEMGKTFYRAILLNKNVPDASLTYEANDAQVADLDGDGEMEIILKRQPYDGANQGGWHDGTTLLEAYELDGTFLWQIDMGINIRSGSHYTSFVVYDFDGDGKCEIAFRTSEGTRFGDGKQITDVTGKVNDYRQKDSDGKGWYSGKSLYSTTGLIFDGPEYISVVNGVNGSEMARTNNIPRGGTGSNYE
;
A
#
# COMPACT_ATOMS: atom_id res chain seq x y z
N ASN A 1 -21.87 -2.69 23.65
CA ASN A 1 -20.69 -2.47 24.53
C ASN A 1 -19.36 -2.71 23.80
N PHE A 2 -19.32 -3.58 22.78
CA PHE A 2 -18.13 -3.88 21.99
C PHE A 2 -17.72 -2.67 21.11
N LYS A 3 -18.66 -2.03 20.43
CA LYS A 3 -18.41 -0.79 19.64
C LYS A 3 -17.77 0.36 20.46
N ARG A 4 -18.08 0.43 21.75
CA ARG A 4 -17.56 1.46 22.64
C ARG A 4 -16.12 1.21 23.11
N LEU A 5 -15.72 -0.05 23.17
CA LEU A 5 -14.36 -0.47 23.54
C LEU A 5 -13.40 -0.30 22.37
N PHE A 6 -13.83 -0.69 21.18
CA PHE A 6 -13.11 -0.54 19.93
C PHE A 6 -12.73 0.92 19.63
N MET A 7 -13.68 1.83 19.80
CA MET A 7 -13.44 3.26 19.60
C MET A 7 -12.51 3.91 20.63
N LYS A 8 -12.44 3.40 21.85
CA LYS A 8 -11.49 3.90 22.87
C LYS A 8 -10.04 3.53 22.53
N ASN A 9 -9.81 2.37 21.97
CA ASN A 9 -8.46 1.92 21.60
C ASN A 9 -7.94 2.63 20.36
N LEU A 10 -8.82 2.96 19.40
CA LEU A 10 -8.47 3.76 18.21
C LEU A 10 -7.95 5.16 18.58
N PHE A 11 -8.50 5.78 19.64
CA PHE A 11 -8.11 7.11 20.06
C PHE A 11 -6.69 7.21 20.65
N TYR A 12 -6.20 6.15 21.29
CA TYR A 12 -4.84 6.12 21.84
C TYR A 12 -3.77 5.87 20.75
N PHE A 13 -4.12 5.18 19.68
CA PHE A 13 -3.17 4.86 18.61
C PHE A 13 -2.95 6.04 17.63
N ALA A 14 -3.97 6.84 17.36
CA ALA A 14 -3.85 8.01 16.49
C ALA A 14 -2.86 9.06 17.03
N ILE A 15 -2.66 9.13 18.35
CA ILE A 15 -1.77 10.11 18.99
C ILE A 15 -0.29 9.69 18.94
N VAL A 16 0.01 8.40 18.87
CA VAL A 16 1.41 7.91 18.90
C VAL A 16 2.07 7.89 17.51
N ILE A 17 1.30 7.74 16.45
CA ILE A 17 1.84 7.66 15.07
C ILE A 17 2.24 9.04 14.50
N TRP A 18 1.76 10.13 15.08
CA TRP A 18 2.05 11.49 14.59
C TRP A 18 3.50 11.95 14.77
N MET A 19 4.33 11.19 15.48
CA MET A 19 5.70 11.61 15.83
C MET A 19 6.83 11.06 14.95
N TYR A 20 6.57 10.23 13.94
CA TYR A 20 7.66 9.53 13.22
C TYR A 20 7.73 9.67 11.68
N LEU A 21 6.96 10.56 11.05
CA LEU A 21 6.98 10.67 9.58
C LEU A 21 7.42 12.06 9.08
N PHE A 22 8.66 12.46 9.38
CA PHE A 22 9.33 13.50 8.62
C PHE A 22 10.74 13.06 8.21
N THR A 23 10.85 12.45 7.04
CA THR A 23 12.09 12.53 6.24
C THR A 23 11.71 12.77 4.78
N SER A 24 12.04 13.99 4.36
CA SER A 24 11.92 14.48 3.00
C SER A 24 12.81 13.68 2.04
N CYS A 25 12.25 13.21 0.95
CA CYS A 25 13.03 12.82 -0.23
C CYS A 25 12.59 13.69 -1.40
N SER A 26 13.43 14.64 -1.79
CA SER A 26 13.29 15.39 -3.03
C SER A 26 14.21 14.79 -4.08
N ASP A 27 13.68 14.25 -5.16
CA ASP A 27 14.47 14.08 -6.38
C ASP A 27 13.64 14.44 -7.63
N LYS A 28 14.32 15.26 -8.45
CA LYS A 28 13.80 15.85 -9.67
C LYS A 28 14.11 14.96 -10.89
N ASN A 29 13.17 14.99 -11.83
CA ASN A 29 13.31 14.61 -13.26
C ASN A 29 13.28 13.11 -13.57
N ILE A 30 12.09 12.61 -13.87
CA ILE A 30 11.93 11.56 -14.87
C ILE A 30 10.96 12.09 -15.93
N THR A 31 11.51 12.49 -17.06
CA THR A 31 10.78 12.77 -18.29
C THR A 31 10.75 11.50 -19.15
N THR A 32 9.60 11.28 -19.76
CA THR A 32 9.22 10.27 -20.77
C THR A 32 8.62 8.98 -20.21
N HIS A 33 7.28 8.94 -20.24
CA HIS A 33 6.52 7.70 -20.17
C HIS A 33 6.66 6.97 -21.51
N GLU A 34 7.53 5.96 -21.57
CA GLU A 34 7.36 4.88 -22.54
C GLU A 34 6.25 3.98 -22.01
N GLU A 35 5.21 3.76 -22.80
CA GLU A 35 4.17 2.77 -22.54
C GLU A 35 4.81 1.39 -22.43
N LEU A 36 5.02 0.89 -21.21
CA LEU A 36 5.46 -0.47 -20.96
C LEU A 36 4.32 -1.40 -21.37
N LYS A 37 4.43 -2.00 -22.54
CA LYS A 37 3.60 -3.15 -22.90
C LYS A 37 3.94 -4.31 -21.97
N PRO A 38 2.96 -4.93 -21.32
CA PRO A 38 3.19 -6.16 -20.57
C PRO A 38 3.46 -7.28 -21.59
N ASP A 39 4.70 -7.70 -21.70
CA ASP A 39 5.15 -8.75 -22.61
C ASP A 39 5.44 -10.02 -21.81
N SER A 40 4.46 -10.52 -21.07
CA SER A 40 4.42 -11.91 -20.56
C SER A 40 3.11 -12.19 -19.85
N ASP A 41 2.64 -13.42 -19.94
CA ASP A 41 1.58 -13.97 -19.11
C ASP A 41 1.92 -13.79 -17.62
N PRO A 42 0.93 -13.57 -16.74
CA PRO A 42 1.18 -13.38 -15.32
C PRO A 42 1.93 -14.61 -14.77
N VAL A 43 3.10 -14.35 -14.22
CA VAL A 43 3.87 -15.38 -13.52
C VAL A 43 3.08 -15.78 -12.28
N VAL A 44 2.56 -17.00 -12.26
CA VAL A 44 1.90 -17.54 -11.07
C VAL A 44 2.98 -17.80 -10.02
N VAL A 45 3.05 -16.92 -9.04
CA VAL A 45 3.92 -17.08 -7.88
C VAL A 45 3.15 -17.85 -6.83
N THR A 46 3.55 -19.10 -6.58
CA THR A 46 3.04 -19.84 -5.42
C THR A 46 3.82 -19.37 -4.20
N VAL A 47 3.26 -18.43 -3.46
CA VAL A 47 3.79 -17.99 -2.18
C VAL A 47 3.18 -18.86 -1.09
N ASN A 48 3.99 -19.33 -0.15
CA ASN A 48 3.46 -20.01 1.03
C ASN A 48 2.79 -18.97 1.93
N LYS A 49 1.49 -19.06 2.06
CA LYS A 49 0.59 -18.08 2.63
C LYS A 49 0.90 -17.68 4.09
N SER A 50 1.46 -18.58 4.90
CA SER A 50 1.62 -18.31 6.35
C SER A 50 2.74 -17.32 6.70
N ARG A 51 3.74 -17.14 5.83
CA ARG A 51 4.93 -16.31 6.09
C ARG A 51 5.21 -15.27 5.01
N ALA A 52 4.35 -15.14 4.03
CA ALA A 52 4.52 -14.23 2.88
C ALA A 52 5.97 -14.23 2.36
N MET A 53 6.51 -15.45 2.12
CA MET A 53 7.89 -15.60 1.65
C MET A 53 8.02 -15.04 0.24
N TRP A 54 9.04 -14.24 0.03
CA TRP A 54 9.32 -13.62 -1.26
C TRP A 54 10.78 -13.74 -1.64
N VAL A 55 11.06 -13.97 -2.93
CA VAL A 55 12.41 -13.97 -3.49
C VAL A 55 12.49 -12.94 -4.60
N SER A 56 13.35 -11.95 -4.44
CA SER A 56 13.64 -10.94 -5.46
C SER A 56 15.05 -11.12 -6.02
N TYR A 57 15.21 -10.86 -7.31
CA TYR A 57 16.50 -10.90 -8.00
C TYR A 57 16.65 -9.64 -8.85
N ASP A 58 17.76 -8.92 -8.69
CA ASP A 58 18.09 -7.78 -9.54
C ASP A 58 19.11 -8.22 -10.61
N PRO A 59 18.70 -8.34 -11.89
CA PRO A 59 19.60 -8.71 -12.98
C PRO A 59 20.57 -7.59 -13.34
N ILE A 60 20.34 -6.37 -12.88
CA ILE A 60 21.11 -5.18 -13.22
C ILE A 60 21.92 -4.75 -11.99
N ALA A 61 23.24 -4.91 -12.05
CA ALA A 61 24.12 -4.31 -11.04
C ALA A 61 23.97 -2.78 -11.07
N ARG A 62 23.25 -2.22 -10.11
CA ARG A 62 23.04 -0.77 -10.01
C ARG A 62 24.19 -0.13 -9.26
N SER A 63 24.83 0.84 -9.89
CA SER A 63 25.75 1.76 -9.22
C SER A 63 24.95 2.95 -8.68
N SER A 64 24.73 3.03 -7.38
CA SER A 64 24.36 4.31 -6.76
C SER A 64 25.62 4.99 -6.27
N LYS A 65 25.81 6.26 -6.60
CA LYS A 65 26.89 7.18 -6.22
C LYS A 65 27.96 6.59 -5.28
N GLY A 66 28.99 5.93 -5.86
CA GLY A 66 30.15 5.47 -5.13
C GLY A 66 30.06 4.06 -4.52
N HIS A 67 28.97 3.38 -4.62
CA HIS A 67 28.85 1.97 -4.26
C HIS A 67 28.57 1.13 -5.50
N THR A 68 29.61 0.50 -6.02
CA THR A 68 29.46 -0.59 -6.99
C THR A 68 29.14 -1.86 -6.23
N SER A 69 27.86 -2.10 -5.91
CA SER A 69 27.46 -3.43 -5.50
C SER A 69 27.24 -4.26 -6.77
N GLY A 70 28.30 -4.85 -7.26
CA GLY A 70 28.24 -5.80 -8.37
C GLY A 70 27.68 -7.18 -7.98
N TYR A 71 26.83 -7.25 -6.98
CA TYR A 71 26.32 -8.51 -6.47
C TYR A 71 24.99 -8.83 -7.11
N LYS A 72 25.04 -9.75 -8.08
CA LYS A 72 23.86 -10.47 -8.54
C LYS A 72 23.53 -11.53 -7.48
N HIS A 73 22.51 -11.28 -6.67
CA HIS A 73 22.04 -12.23 -5.67
C HIS A 73 20.52 -12.22 -5.60
N ALA A 74 19.96 -13.34 -5.17
CA ALA A 74 18.57 -13.39 -4.77
C ALA A 74 18.44 -12.96 -3.32
N LEU A 75 17.58 -12.00 -3.05
CA LEU A 75 17.15 -11.68 -1.69
C LEU A 75 15.90 -12.47 -1.36
N ILE A 76 16.04 -13.37 -0.39
CA ILE A 76 14.99 -14.22 0.14
C ILE A 76 14.49 -13.56 1.41
N SER A 77 13.18 -13.33 1.52
CA SER A 77 12.57 -12.67 2.68
C SER A 77 11.35 -13.44 3.15
N TRP A 78 11.08 -13.45 4.46
CA TRP A 78 9.90 -14.06 5.08
C TRP A 78 9.48 -13.26 6.30
N ARG A 79 8.30 -13.54 6.86
CA ARG A 79 7.79 -12.84 8.05
C ARG A 79 8.17 -13.59 9.34
N ILE A 80 8.51 -12.82 10.37
CA ILE A 80 8.47 -13.24 11.77
C ILE A 80 7.09 -12.88 12.30
N LEU A 81 6.38 -13.85 12.88
CA LEU A 81 5.03 -13.65 13.37
C LEU A 81 5.05 -13.25 14.85
N PRO A 82 4.06 -12.51 15.34
CA PRO A 82 3.94 -12.19 16.76
C PRO A 82 3.83 -13.42 17.68
N THR A 83 3.38 -14.53 17.13
CA THR A 83 3.25 -15.82 17.81
C THR A 83 4.55 -16.63 17.86
N ASP A 84 5.59 -16.19 17.17
CA ASP A 84 6.88 -16.87 17.19
C ASP A 84 7.54 -16.73 18.56
N PRO A 85 8.25 -17.78 19.01
CA PRO A 85 8.99 -17.69 20.26
C PRO A 85 10.12 -16.66 20.17
N ALA A 86 10.40 -15.97 21.25
CA ALA A 86 11.54 -15.07 21.35
C ALA A 86 12.83 -15.80 21.01
N GLY A 87 13.66 -15.21 20.15
CA GLY A 87 14.92 -15.81 19.70
C GLY A 87 14.74 -16.94 18.69
N ILE A 88 13.60 -17.01 17.98
CA ILE A 88 13.42 -17.95 16.88
C ILE A 88 14.58 -17.83 15.88
N ALA A 89 15.08 -18.97 15.43
CA ALA A 89 16.18 -19.08 14.48
C ALA A 89 15.74 -19.88 13.26
N PHE A 90 16.32 -19.54 12.10
CA PHE A 90 15.93 -20.14 10.82
C PHE A 90 17.08 -20.81 10.12
N ASP A 91 16.75 -21.83 9.32
CA ASP A 91 17.63 -22.45 8.35
C ASP A 91 17.02 -22.31 6.94
N ILE A 92 17.86 -21.99 5.95
CA ILE A 92 17.47 -21.86 4.54
C ILE A 92 18.07 -22.97 3.73
N TYR A 93 17.26 -23.51 2.83
CA TYR A 93 17.60 -24.54 1.89
C TYR A 93 17.27 -24.10 0.46
N LYS A 94 18.02 -24.66 -0.50
CA LYS A 94 17.86 -24.44 -1.93
C LYS A 94 17.90 -25.75 -2.68
N SER A 95 17.00 -25.93 -3.66
CA SER A 95 17.02 -27.00 -4.65
C SER A 95 16.89 -26.40 -6.05
N GLU A 96 17.82 -26.69 -6.94
CA GLU A 96 17.86 -26.20 -8.33
C GLU A 96 17.42 -27.31 -9.28
N ASP A 97 16.45 -27.02 -10.18
CA ASP A 97 15.88 -27.96 -11.16
C ASP A 97 15.56 -29.37 -10.58
N GLY A 98 15.01 -29.37 -9.35
CA GLY A 98 14.66 -30.61 -8.64
C GLY A 98 15.86 -31.44 -8.13
N SER A 99 17.06 -30.83 -8.08
CA SER A 99 18.22 -31.44 -7.49
C SER A 99 18.08 -31.66 -5.98
N THR A 100 19.02 -32.40 -5.40
CA THR A 100 19.10 -32.58 -3.95
C THR A 100 19.23 -31.22 -3.26
N GLU A 101 18.40 -30.99 -2.27
CA GLU A 101 18.38 -29.77 -1.46
C GLU A 101 19.69 -29.56 -0.70
N VAL A 102 20.20 -28.33 -0.71
CA VAL A 102 21.38 -27.91 0.05
C VAL A 102 21.04 -26.81 1.03
N LYS A 103 21.61 -26.88 2.22
CA LYS A 103 21.50 -25.83 3.23
C LYS A 103 22.42 -24.65 2.87
N LEU A 104 21.91 -23.42 2.89
CA LEU A 104 22.66 -22.23 2.50
C LEU A 104 23.40 -21.58 3.66
N ASN A 105 22.85 -21.60 4.86
CA ASN A 105 23.48 -21.01 6.04
C ASN A 105 24.20 -22.06 6.89
N THR A 106 25.41 -21.74 7.34
CA THR A 106 26.18 -22.60 8.26
C THR A 106 25.70 -22.44 9.71
N GLU A 107 25.47 -21.20 10.12
CA GLU A 107 24.95 -20.86 11.43
C GLU A 107 23.46 -20.48 11.34
N PRO A 108 22.65 -20.77 12.38
CA PRO A 108 21.26 -20.37 12.41
C PRO A 108 21.08 -18.85 12.22
N ILE A 109 20.09 -18.45 11.42
CA ILE A 109 19.76 -17.05 11.20
C ILE A 109 18.94 -16.55 12.38
N LEU A 110 19.52 -15.63 13.16
CA LEU A 110 18.92 -14.99 14.32
C LEU A 110 18.64 -13.52 14.04
N ASN A 111 17.58 -12.98 14.60
CA ASN A 111 17.24 -11.54 14.52
C ASN A 111 17.10 -11.00 13.08
N SER A 112 16.86 -11.86 12.13
CA SER A 112 16.65 -11.53 10.73
C SER A 112 15.63 -12.47 10.10
N SER A 113 14.88 -11.95 9.15
CA SER A 113 13.93 -12.68 8.31
C SER A 113 14.27 -12.56 6.81
N ASN A 114 15.56 -12.50 6.52
CA ASN A 114 16.04 -12.49 5.14
C ASN A 114 17.41 -13.16 5.00
N TRP A 115 17.72 -13.55 3.76
CA TRP A 115 18.99 -14.13 3.34
C TRP A 115 19.33 -13.73 1.91
N ALA A 116 20.60 -13.51 1.62
CA ALA A 116 21.07 -13.22 0.27
C ALA A 116 21.82 -14.44 -0.30
N ASP A 117 21.27 -15.05 -1.35
CA ASP A 117 21.95 -16.09 -2.11
C ASP A 117 22.75 -15.46 -3.26
N SER A 118 24.08 -15.39 -3.08
CA SER A 118 25.00 -14.86 -4.09
C SER A 118 25.34 -15.85 -5.20
N GLN A 119 24.88 -17.10 -5.09
CA GLN A 119 25.19 -18.17 -6.04
C GLN A 119 23.94 -18.65 -6.82
N ILE A 120 22.90 -17.83 -6.85
CA ILE A 120 21.73 -18.14 -7.66
C ILE A 120 22.09 -18.19 -9.15
N ASN A 121 21.56 -19.20 -9.85
CA ASN A 121 21.47 -19.18 -11.31
C ASN A 121 20.08 -18.72 -11.72
N PRO A 122 19.92 -17.48 -12.21
CA PRO A 122 18.59 -16.95 -12.53
C PRO A 122 17.93 -17.58 -13.76
N ASN A 123 18.61 -18.48 -14.46
CA ASN A 123 18.11 -19.13 -15.68
C ASN A 123 17.52 -20.52 -15.44
N ILE A 124 17.50 -20.99 -14.19
CA ILE A 124 16.94 -22.29 -13.82
C ILE A 124 15.89 -22.11 -12.70
N SER A 125 14.98 -23.07 -12.61
CA SER A 125 14.00 -23.08 -11.52
C SER A 125 14.68 -23.42 -10.20
N THR A 126 14.40 -22.62 -9.16
CA THR A 126 14.99 -22.79 -7.84
C THR A 126 13.91 -22.74 -6.78
N VAL A 127 13.81 -23.79 -5.99
CA VAL A 127 12.94 -23.79 -4.80
C VAL A 127 13.78 -23.38 -3.59
N TYR A 128 13.36 -22.32 -2.93
CA TYR A 128 13.88 -21.93 -1.64
C TYR A 128 12.91 -22.35 -0.54
N ARG A 129 13.44 -22.87 0.55
CA ARG A 129 12.67 -23.36 1.69
C ARG A 129 13.28 -22.85 2.99
N VAL A 130 12.44 -22.36 3.89
CA VAL A 130 12.82 -21.91 5.24
C VAL A 130 12.24 -22.89 6.26
N THR A 131 13.04 -23.23 7.25
CA THR A 131 12.62 -24.04 8.41
C THR A 131 12.98 -23.31 9.71
N ILE A 132 12.37 -23.69 10.81
CA ILE A 132 12.93 -23.38 12.13
C ILE A 132 14.21 -24.17 12.30
N SER A 133 15.29 -23.52 12.73
CA SER A 133 16.60 -24.16 12.87
C SER A 133 16.55 -25.43 13.73
N GLY A 134 17.16 -26.48 13.25
CA GLY A 134 17.13 -27.81 13.86
C GLY A 134 15.83 -28.59 13.62
N LYS A 135 14.84 -28.05 12.92
CA LYS A 135 13.62 -28.75 12.53
C LYS A 135 13.62 -29.05 11.04
N ARG A 136 12.90 -30.11 10.63
CA ARG A 136 12.76 -30.51 9.20
C ARG A 136 11.49 -29.99 8.57
N GLU A 137 10.54 -29.57 9.37
CA GLU A 137 9.24 -29.08 8.89
C GLU A 137 9.43 -27.79 8.10
N THR A 138 8.83 -27.74 6.90
CA THR A 138 8.82 -26.55 6.07
C THR A 138 7.96 -25.47 6.72
N LEU A 139 8.56 -24.35 7.00
CA LEU A 139 7.87 -23.17 7.53
C LEU A 139 7.26 -22.37 6.40
N CYS A 140 8.03 -22.15 5.34
CA CYS A 140 7.59 -21.54 4.09
C CYS A 140 8.54 -21.93 2.95
N GLU A 141 8.04 -21.83 1.73
CA GLU A 141 8.82 -22.10 0.52
C GLU A 141 8.42 -21.14 -0.61
N TYR A 142 9.32 -20.96 -1.56
CA TYR A 142 9.14 -20.09 -2.71
C TYR A 142 9.78 -20.73 -3.95
N ASN A 143 9.03 -20.76 -5.03
CA ASN A 143 9.51 -21.27 -6.31
C ASN A 143 9.93 -20.08 -7.20
N PHE A 144 11.23 -19.85 -7.28
CA PHE A 144 11.81 -18.87 -8.18
C PHE A 144 11.94 -19.48 -9.58
N THR A 145 11.42 -18.80 -10.58
CA THR A 145 11.45 -19.26 -11.98
C THR A 145 12.42 -18.43 -12.82
N PRO A 146 12.89 -18.96 -13.98
CA PRO A 146 13.74 -18.21 -14.90
C PRO A 146 13.10 -16.90 -15.38
N GLU A 147 11.79 -16.82 -15.46
CA GLU A 147 11.06 -15.61 -15.84
C GLU A 147 11.23 -14.49 -14.79
N MET A 148 11.18 -14.84 -13.50
CA MET A 148 11.47 -13.91 -12.40
C MET A 148 12.92 -13.42 -12.41
N GLY A 149 13.84 -14.16 -13.00
CA GLY A 149 15.23 -13.78 -13.17
C GLY A 149 15.47 -12.69 -14.23
N LYS A 150 14.48 -12.39 -15.07
CA LYS A 150 14.60 -11.38 -16.14
C LYS A 150 14.30 -9.96 -15.67
N THR A 151 13.46 -9.81 -14.66
CA THR A 151 13.03 -8.51 -14.12
C THR A 151 13.17 -8.49 -12.61
N PHE A 152 13.46 -7.31 -12.05
CA PHE A 152 13.58 -7.10 -10.59
C PHE A 152 12.30 -6.48 -10.00
N TYR A 153 11.25 -6.36 -10.77
CA TYR A 153 9.95 -5.81 -10.35
C TYR A 153 8.82 -6.66 -10.93
N ARG A 154 7.67 -6.53 -10.31
CA ARG A 154 6.40 -7.02 -10.81
C ARG A 154 5.55 -5.82 -11.22
N ALA A 155 5.02 -5.83 -12.43
CA ALA A 155 4.10 -4.80 -12.90
C ALA A 155 2.66 -5.21 -12.55
N ILE A 156 1.92 -4.30 -11.92
CA ILE A 156 0.49 -4.45 -11.64
C ILE A 156 -0.25 -3.43 -12.49
N LEU A 157 -1.18 -3.91 -13.30
CA LEU A 157 -2.05 -3.04 -14.11
C LEU A 157 -3.14 -2.45 -13.23
N LEU A 158 -3.12 -1.13 -13.09
CA LEU A 158 -4.10 -0.43 -12.27
C LEU A 158 -5.48 -0.43 -12.93
N ASN A 159 -6.52 -0.43 -12.11
CA ASN A 159 -7.91 -0.37 -12.55
C ASN A 159 -8.14 0.86 -13.44
N LYS A 160 -8.77 0.62 -14.60
CA LYS A 160 -9.08 1.68 -15.58
C LYS A 160 -10.41 2.38 -15.30
N ASN A 161 -11.26 1.80 -14.45
CA ASN A 161 -12.53 2.39 -14.06
C ASN A 161 -12.29 3.45 -12.98
N VAL A 162 -12.13 4.68 -13.41
CA VAL A 162 -11.94 5.84 -12.54
C VAL A 162 -13.16 6.75 -12.64
N PRO A 163 -13.46 7.57 -11.60
CA PRO A 163 -14.66 8.43 -11.59
C PRO A 163 -14.72 9.41 -12.74
N ASP A 164 -13.58 9.93 -13.17
CA ASP A 164 -13.48 10.84 -14.33
C ASP A 164 -12.40 10.33 -15.28
N ALA A 165 -12.82 9.73 -16.38
CA ALA A 165 -11.94 9.19 -17.40
C ALA A 165 -11.21 10.27 -18.22
N SER A 166 -11.56 11.54 -18.09
CA SER A 166 -10.83 12.66 -18.69
C SER A 166 -9.55 13.02 -17.94
N LEU A 167 -9.42 12.54 -16.70
CA LEU A 167 -8.27 12.77 -15.84
C LEU A 167 -7.31 11.57 -15.88
N THR A 168 -6.02 11.86 -15.76
CA THR A 168 -5.01 10.84 -15.54
C THR A 168 -4.87 10.62 -14.03
N TYR A 169 -4.94 9.36 -13.61
CA TYR A 169 -4.73 8.97 -12.22
C TYR A 169 -3.38 8.29 -12.06
N GLU A 170 -2.60 8.75 -11.11
CA GLU A 170 -1.30 8.18 -10.77
C GLU A 170 -1.32 7.43 -9.44
N ALA A 171 -0.41 6.48 -9.28
CA ALA A 171 -0.15 5.83 -8.01
C ALA A 171 0.56 6.80 -7.06
N ASN A 172 0.18 6.75 -5.79
CA ASN A 172 0.81 7.54 -4.74
C ASN A 172 1.23 6.61 -3.58
N ASP A 173 0.79 6.85 -2.33
CA ASP A 173 1.15 6.02 -1.19
C ASP A 173 0.51 4.63 -1.27
N ALA A 174 1.25 3.62 -0.82
CA ALA A 174 0.74 2.28 -0.69
C ALA A 174 1.12 1.67 0.65
N GLN A 175 0.25 0.79 1.15
CA GLN A 175 0.53 -0.10 2.28
C GLN A 175 0.25 -1.54 1.85
N VAL A 176 0.80 -2.50 2.59
CA VAL A 176 0.54 -3.92 2.38
C VAL A 176 0.02 -4.53 3.66
N ALA A 177 -0.98 -5.39 3.55
CA ALA A 177 -1.56 -6.10 4.68
C ALA A 177 -2.30 -7.34 4.20
N ASP A 178 -2.50 -8.28 5.09
CA ASP A 178 -3.35 -9.45 4.89
C ASP A 178 -4.81 -9.02 5.13
N LEU A 179 -5.55 -8.77 4.06
CA LEU A 179 -6.90 -8.22 4.13
C LEU A 179 -7.98 -9.29 4.33
N ASP A 180 -7.72 -10.53 3.92
CA ASP A 180 -8.70 -11.61 3.97
C ASP A 180 -8.35 -12.74 4.94
N GLY A 181 -7.16 -12.67 5.57
CA GLY A 181 -6.73 -13.61 6.59
C GLY A 181 -6.12 -14.89 6.01
N ASP A 182 -5.74 -14.88 4.74
CA ASP A 182 -5.18 -16.06 4.08
C ASP A 182 -3.66 -16.18 4.23
N GLY A 183 -3.01 -15.13 4.77
CA GLY A 183 -1.58 -15.04 5.05
C GLY A 183 -0.75 -14.48 3.91
N GLU A 184 -1.31 -14.24 2.74
CA GLU A 184 -0.69 -13.41 1.69
C GLU A 184 -0.88 -11.94 2.01
N MET A 185 -0.23 -11.06 1.26
CA MET A 185 -0.36 -9.61 1.43
C MET A 185 -1.02 -9.02 0.22
N GLU A 186 -2.05 -8.23 0.44
CA GLU A 186 -2.65 -7.37 -0.55
C GLU A 186 -2.00 -5.99 -0.53
N ILE A 187 -2.09 -5.31 -1.64
CA ILE A 187 -1.62 -3.93 -1.81
C ILE A 187 -2.81 -3.00 -1.69
N ILE A 188 -2.76 -2.08 -0.74
CA ILE A 188 -3.71 -0.98 -0.61
C ILE A 188 -3.03 0.26 -1.17
N LEU A 189 -3.54 0.76 -2.29
CA LEU A 189 -2.96 1.84 -3.08
C LEU A 189 -3.83 3.09 -3.05
N LYS A 190 -3.27 4.21 -2.65
CA LYS A 190 -3.85 5.52 -2.90
C LYS A 190 -3.55 5.98 -4.32
N ARG A 191 -4.56 6.39 -5.06
CA ARG A 191 -4.42 7.02 -6.37
C ARG A 191 -5.03 8.41 -6.36
N GLN A 192 -4.42 9.29 -7.11
CA GLN A 192 -4.87 10.68 -7.21
C GLN A 192 -4.85 11.16 -8.65
N PRO A 193 -5.68 12.15 -9.00
CA PRO A 193 -5.56 12.80 -10.30
C PRO A 193 -4.20 13.47 -10.43
N TYR A 194 -3.57 13.28 -11.58
CA TYR A 194 -2.32 13.95 -11.93
C TYR A 194 -2.62 15.30 -12.59
N ASP A 195 -2.15 16.38 -12.00
CA ASP A 195 -2.29 17.73 -12.54
C ASP A 195 -0.99 18.30 -13.14
N GLY A 196 0.05 17.50 -13.18
CA GLY A 196 1.36 17.87 -13.77
C GLY A 196 2.16 18.88 -12.98
N ALA A 197 1.65 19.44 -11.89
CA ALA A 197 2.34 20.57 -11.26
C ALA A 197 2.44 20.51 -9.74
N ASN A 198 1.65 19.73 -9.02
CA ASN A 198 1.54 20.02 -7.60
C ASN A 198 1.31 18.90 -6.63
N GLN A 199 2.22 18.94 -5.74
CA GLN A 199 2.24 18.30 -4.45
C GLN A 199 1.33 19.04 -3.45
N GLY A 200 0.06 19.23 -3.72
CA GLY A 200 -0.79 19.86 -2.73
C GLY A 200 -1.80 20.86 -3.28
N GLY A 201 -1.95 20.86 -4.60
CA GLY A 201 -2.98 21.64 -5.25
C GLY A 201 -4.37 21.02 -5.13
N TRP A 202 -5.34 21.80 -5.47
CA TRP A 202 -6.68 21.35 -5.75
C TRP A 202 -6.70 20.57 -7.07
N HIS A 203 -7.40 19.43 -7.09
CA HIS A 203 -7.69 18.67 -8.30
C HIS A 203 -9.19 18.68 -8.58
N ASP A 204 -9.57 18.66 -9.83
CA ASP A 204 -10.96 18.53 -10.23
C ASP A 204 -11.53 17.13 -9.99
N GLY A 205 -10.66 16.13 -9.80
CA GLY A 205 -11.01 14.76 -9.49
C GLY A 205 -10.89 14.42 -8.02
N THR A 206 -11.27 13.20 -7.67
CA THR A 206 -11.29 12.67 -6.31
C THR A 206 -10.13 11.70 -6.07
N THR A 207 -9.69 11.56 -4.83
CA THR A 207 -8.70 10.55 -4.44
C THR A 207 -9.37 9.18 -4.34
N LEU A 208 -8.67 8.15 -4.78
CA LEU A 208 -9.12 6.75 -4.71
C LEU A 208 -8.25 5.97 -3.72
N LEU A 209 -8.87 5.04 -3.01
CA LEU A 209 -8.17 3.90 -2.40
C LEU A 209 -8.58 2.64 -3.14
N GLU A 210 -7.62 1.84 -3.53
CA GLU A 210 -7.82 0.60 -4.26
C GLU A 210 -7.08 -0.54 -3.58
N ALA A 211 -7.61 -1.75 -3.66
CA ALA A 211 -6.93 -2.94 -3.19
C ALA A 211 -6.67 -3.91 -4.35
N TYR A 212 -5.53 -4.57 -4.28
CA TYR A 212 -5.05 -5.54 -5.27
C TYR A 212 -4.35 -6.70 -4.59
N GLU A 213 -4.56 -7.90 -5.13
CA GLU A 213 -3.68 -9.03 -4.87
C GLU A 213 -2.26 -8.78 -5.41
N LEU A 214 -1.29 -9.51 -4.88
CA LEU A 214 0.08 -9.46 -5.43
C LEU A 214 0.14 -9.95 -6.88
N ASP A 215 -0.81 -10.72 -7.36
CA ASP A 215 -0.89 -11.13 -8.76
C ASP A 215 -1.47 -10.06 -9.69
N GLY A 216 -1.96 -8.96 -9.13
CA GLY A 216 -2.56 -7.84 -9.83
C GLY A 216 -4.08 -7.95 -9.98
N THR A 217 -4.71 -8.95 -9.39
CA THR A 217 -6.16 -9.04 -9.32
C THR A 217 -6.70 -7.85 -8.55
N PHE A 218 -7.59 -7.09 -9.18
CA PHE A 218 -8.27 -5.95 -8.56
C PHE A 218 -9.37 -6.44 -7.61
N LEU A 219 -9.38 -5.95 -6.38
CA LEU A 219 -10.36 -6.34 -5.35
C LEU A 219 -11.49 -5.34 -5.23
N TRP A 220 -11.19 -4.10 -4.89
CA TRP A 220 -12.19 -3.04 -4.71
C TRP A 220 -11.58 -1.65 -4.87
N GLN A 221 -12.48 -0.66 -5.01
CA GLN A 221 -12.15 0.76 -5.07
C GLN A 221 -13.08 1.55 -4.15
N ILE A 222 -12.51 2.50 -3.43
CA ILE A 222 -13.22 3.52 -2.68
C ILE A 222 -12.92 4.87 -3.34
N ASP A 223 -13.97 5.60 -3.71
CA ASP A 223 -13.86 7.00 -4.13
C ASP A 223 -14.06 7.88 -2.91
N MET A 224 -13.03 8.62 -2.52
CA MET A 224 -13.06 9.45 -1.31
C MET A 224 -13.98 10.67 -1.43
N GLY A 225 -14.41 11.01 -2.64
CA GLY A 225 -15.35 12.08 -2.90
C GLY A 225 -14.75 13.48 -2.89
N ILE A 226 -15.56 14.43 -3.32
CA ILE A 226 -15.16 15.84 -3.55
C ILE A 226 -14.81 16.60 -2.27
N ASN A 227 -15.29 16.14 -1.12
CA ASN A 227 -15.09 16.79 0.18
C ASN A 227 -13.90 16.22 0.96
N ILE A 228 -13.08 15.38 0.32
CA ILE A 228 -11.78 14.97 0.81
C ILE A 228 -10.72 15.55 -0.12
N ARG A 229 -9.77 16.28 0.45
CA ARG A 229 -8.74 16.94 -0.33
C ARG A 229 -7.87 15.91 -1.05
N SER A 230 -7.71 16.09 -2.34
CA SER A 230 -6.82 15.29 -3.17
C SER A 230 -5.42 15.90 -3.22
N GLY A 231 -4.41 15.07 -3.31
CA GLY A 231 -3.01 15.48 -3.46
C GLY A 231 -2.04 14.52 -2.81
N SER A 232 -0.77 14.60 -3.22
CA SER A 232 0.26 13.64 -2.83
C SER A 232 0.58 13.64 -1.33
N HIS A 233 0.38 14.77 -0.64
CA HIS A 233 0.67 14.91 0.79
C HIS A 233 -0.56 14.75 1.69
N TYR A 234 -1.73 14.52 1.11
CA TYR A 234 -2.99 14.50 1.83
C TYR A 234 -3.60 13.10 1.84
N THR A 235 -4.59 12.92 2.72
CA THR A 235 -5.40 11.72 2.71
C THR A 235 -4.62 10.48 3.13
N SER A 236 -3.97 10.57 4.29
CA SER A 236 -3.30 9.44 4.93
C SER A 236 -4.33 8.38 5.32
N PHE A 237 -3.92 7.12 5.24
CA PHE A 237 -4.69 5.97 5.69
C PHE A 237 -3.81 5.03 6.51
N VAL A 238 -4.42 4.20 7.33
CA VAL A 238 -3.75 3.22 8.18
C VAL A 238 -4.41 1.86 7.96
N VAL A 239 -3.60 0.84 7.76
CA VAL A 239 -4.06 -0.54 7.61
C VAL A 239 -3.57 -1.36 8.79
N TYR A 240 -4.49 -2.04 9.47
CA TYR A 240 -4.19 -2.86 10.63
C TYR A 240 -5.38 -3.77 10.97
N ASP A 241 -5.11 -4.90 11.59
CA ASP A 241 -6.13 -5.75 12.21
C ASP A 241 -6.61 -5.08 13.51
N PHE A 242 -7.65 -4.24 13.40
CA PHE A 242 -8.11 -3.42 14.52
C PHE A 242 -8.99 -4.18 15.50
N ASP A 243 -9.62 -5.28 15.10
CA ASP A 243 -10.52 -6.05 15.95
C ASP A 243 -9.93 -7.41 16.38
N GLY A 244 -8.77 -7.78 15.82
CA GLY A 244 -8.02 -8.96 16.21
C GLY A 244 -8.55 -10.26 15.60
N ASP A 245 -9.26 -10.18 14.48
CA ASP A 245 -9.84 -11.35 13.81
C ASP A 245 -8.90 -12.03 12.80
N GLY A 246 -7.71 -11.46 12.59
CA GLY A 246 -6.68 -11.93 11.65
C GLY A 246 -6.79 -11.37 10.26
N LYS A 247 -7.72 -10.44 10.00
CA LYS A 247 -7.89 -9.69 8.76
C LYS A 247 -7.68 -8.21 9.01
N CYS A 248 -7.07 -7.52 8.06
CA CYS A 248 -6.81 -6.11 8.27
C CYS A 248 -7.94 -5.23 7.74
N GLU A 249 -8.26 -4.20 8.51
CA GLU A 249 -9.14 -3.11 8.13
C GLU A 249 -8.33 -1.90 7.69
N ILE A 250 -9.02 -0.94 7.06
CA ILE A 250 -8.44 0.33 6.66
C ILE A 250 -9.16 1.47 7.36
N ALA A 251 -8.42 2.35 8.05
CA ALA A 251 -8.93 3.56 8.71
C ALA A 251 -8.44 4.81 7.97
N PHE A 252 -9.35 5.70 7.62
CA PHE A 252 -9.06 6.95 6.90
C PHE A 252 -10.14 8.01 7.09
N ARG A 253 -9.84 9.25 6.69
CA ARG A 253 -10.82 10.33 6.71
C ARG A 253 -11.84 10.18 5.60
N THR A 254 -13.11 10.43 5.93
CA THR A 254 -14.23 10.41 5.01
C THR A 254 -15.14 11.63 5.23
N SER A 255 -15.96 11.93 4.25
CA SER A 255 -16.93 13.00 4.28
C SER A 255 -18.15 12.67 3.39
N GLU A 256 -19.11 13.57 3.31
CA GLU A 256 -20.15 13.46 2.28
C GLU A 256 -19.53 13.35 0.89
N GLY A 257 -20.01 12.40 0.10
CA GLY A 257 -19.49 12.07 -1.20
C GLY A 257 -18.56 10.87 -1.23
N THR A 258 -17.99 10.42 -0.09
CA THR A 258 -17.21 9.20 -0.04
C THR A 258 -18.07 8.00 -0.42
N ARG A 259 -17.64 7.22 -1.42
CA ARG A 259 -18.29 6.01 -1.91
C ARG A 259 -17.42 4.81 -1.61
N PHE A 260 -17.95 3.88 -0.84
CA PHE A 260 -17.27 2.66 -0.40
C PHE A 260 -17.23 1.56 -1.46
N GLY A 261 -16.42 0.52 -1.21
CA GLY A 261 -16.27 -0.63 -2.13
C GLY A 261 -17.56 -1.38 -2.42
N ASP A 262 -18.55 -1.37 -1.50
CA ASP A 262 -19.88 -1.93 -1.70
C ASP A 262 -20.86 -0.98 -2.45
N GLY A 263 -20.36 0.17 -2.90
CA GLY A 263 -21.13 1.17 -3.64
C GLY A 263 -21.96 2.13 -2.78
N LYS A 264 -22.03 1.93 -1.46
CA LYS A 264 -22.71 2.88 -0.57
C LYS A 264 -21.96 4.18 -0.49
N GLN A 265 -22.70 5.29 -0.35
CA GLN A 265 -22.14 6.63 -0.31
C GLN A 265 -22.58 7.37 0.95
N ILE A 266 -21.67 8.16 1.52
CA ILE A 266 -21.99 9.08 2.58
C ILE A 266 -22.75 10.28 1.98
N THR A 267 -23.94 10.54 2.51
CA THR A 267 -24.80 11.67 2.12
C THR A 267 -25.26 12.43 3.35
N ASP A 268 -25.84 13.60 3.14
CA ASP A 268 -26.61 14.28 4.18
C ASP A 268 -27.91 13.53 4.54
N VAL A 269 -28.65 14.05 5.50
CA VAL A 269 -29.92 13.46 5.95
C VAL A 269 -31.01 13.45 4.88
N THR A 270 -30.81 14.17 3.77
CA THR A 270 -31.75 14.22 2.63
C THR A 270 -31.31 13.33 1.46
N GLY A 271 -30.20 12.62 1.61
CA GLY A 271 -29.64 11.76 0.56
C GLY A 271 -28.81 12.51 -0.49
N LYS A 272 -28.36 13.72 -0.19
CA LYS A 272 -27.54 14.55 -1.10
C LYS A 272 -26.09 14.60 -0.67
N VAL A 273 -25.23 14.89 -1.62
CA VAL A 273 -23.82 15.25 -1.41
C VAL A 273 -23.70 16.76 -1.63
N ASN A 274 -23.33 17.48 -0.59
CA ASN A 274 -23.06 18.90 -0.68
C ASN A 274 -21.60 19.12 -1.06
N ASP A 275 -21.30 20.27 -1.68
CA ASP A 275 -19.94 20.69 -2.03
C ASP A 275 -19.45 21.75 -1.05
N TYR A 276 -18.59 21.34 -0.12
CA TYR A 276 -18.04 22.21 0.92
C TYR A 276 -16.72 22.89 0.53
N ARG A 277 -16.27 22.69 -0.70
CA ARG A 277 -15.04 23.30 -1.19
C ARG A 277 -15.16 24.80 -1.35
N GLN A 278 -14.17 25.54 -0.89
CA GLN A 278 -14.11 26.99 -1.11
C GLN A 278 -13.94 27.27 -2.61
N LYS A 279 -14.82 28.11 -3.15
CA LYS A 279 -14.81 28.51 -4.56
C LYS A 279 -14.34 29.95 -4.67
N ASP A 280 -13.61 30.24 -5.74
CA ASP A 280 -13.36 31.63 -6.10
C ASP A 280 -14.58 32.26 -6.77
N SER A 281 -14.48 33.57 -7.07
CA SER A 281 -15.59 34.35 -7.60
C SER A 281 -16.10 33.88 -8.98
N ASP A 282 -15.30 33.11 -9.73
CA ASP A 282 -15.67 32.53 -11.02
C ASP A 282 -16.12 31.08 -10.92
N GLY A 283 -16.17 30.53 -9.70
CA GLY A 283 -16.61 29.15 -9.44
C GLY A 283 -15.64 28.08 -9.90
N LYS A 284 -14.43 28.46 -10.32
CA LYS A 284 -13.40 27.53 -10.76
C LYS A 284 -12.48 27.13 -9.60
N GLY A 285 -11.94 25.95 -9.71
CA GLY A 285 -10.98 25.43 -8.75
C GLY A 285 -9.65 26.20 -8.76
N TRP A 286 -8.84 25.93 -7.79
CA TRP A 286 -7.72 26.72 -7.32
C TRP A 286 -6.54 26.93 -8.27
N TYR A 287 -6.28 26.11 -9.28
CA TYR A 287 -4.91 26.06 -9.86
C TYR A 287 -4.72 26.59 -11.27
N SER A 288 -5.34 27.64 -11.64
CA SER A 288 -5.01 28.34 -12.92
C SER A 288 -4.05 29.53 -12.72
N GLY A 289 -2.90 29.30 -12.04
CA GLY A 289 -1.87 30.34 -11.86
C GLY A 289 -2.14 31.38 -10.77
N LYS A 290 -3.01 31.05 -9.82
CA LYS A 290 -3.33 31.93 -8.69
C LYS A 290 -2.35 31.78 -7.52
N SER A 291 -2.30 32.79 -6.68
CA SER A 291 -1.41 32.90 -5.52
C SER A 291 -1.48 31.65 -4.61
N LEU A 292 -0.33 31.23 -4.10
CA LEU A 292 -0.17 30.22 -3.05
C LEU A 292 -1.02 30.49 -1.77
N TYR A 293 -1.62 31.67 -1.66
CA TYR A 293 -2.45 32.08 -0.53
C TYR A 293 -3.96 32.00 -0.81
N SER A 294 -4.38 31.46 -1.95
CA SER A 294 -5.79 31.27 -2.25
C SER A 294 -6.37 30.17 -1.36
N THR A 295 -7.51 30.40 -0.75
CA THR A 295 -8.26 29.40 0.01
C THR A 295 -9.20 28.58 -0.87
N THR A 296 -9.27 28.86 -2.17
CA THR A 296 -10.12 28.16 -3.12
C THR A 296 -9.74 26.68 -3.18
N GLY A 297 -10.74 25.80 -3.08
CA GLY A 297 -10.57 24.37 -3.06
C GLY A 297 -10.29 23.76 -1.68
N LEU A 298 -9.94 24.56 -0.69
CA LEU A 298 -9.84 24.10 0.69
C LEU A 298 -11.22 23.81 1.28
N ILE A 299 -11.27 22.88 2.23
CA ILE A 299 -12.51 22.42 2.86
C ILE A 299 -12.49 22.83 4.33
N PHE A 300 -13.15 23.98 4.63
CA PHE A 300 -13.19 24.52 5.99
C PHE A 300 -14.47 24.17 6.74
N ASP A 301 -15.46 23.65 6.05
CA ASP A 301 -16.80 23.40 6.57
C ASP A 301 -17.30 22.01 6.16
N GLY A 302 -18.51 21.65 6.58
CA GLY A 302 -19.08 20.33 6.31
C GLY A 302 -18.66 19.25 7.32
N PRO A 303 -19.21 18.05 7.23
CA PRO A 303 -18.88 16.94 8.12
C PRO A 303 -17.53 16.34 7.73
N GLU A 304 -16.79 15.92 8.74
CA GLU A 304 -15.56 15.14 8.58
C GLU A 304 -15.61 13.97 9.55
N TYR A 305 -15.29 12.80 9.05
CA TYR A 305 -15.35 11.54 9.80
C TYR A 305 -14.03 10.79 9.73
N ILE A 306 -13.85 9.86 10.67
CA ILE A 306 -12.94 8.73 10.53
C ILE A 306 -13.81 7.50 10.29
N SER A 307 -13.66 6.86 9.16
CA SER A 307 -14.27 5.58 8.85
C SER A 307 -13.26 4.44 8.96
N VAL A 308 -13.75 3.28 9.36
CA VAL A 308 -13.05 2.00 9.29
C VAL A 308 -13.80 1.12 8.31
N VAL A 309 -13.09 0.57 7.35
CA VAL A 309 -13.67 -0.29 6.32
C VAL A 309 -13.08 -1.70 6.38
N ASN A 310 -13.91 -2.66 5.98
CA ASN A 310 -13.52 -4.05 5.85
C ASN A 310 -12.51 -4.23 4.72
N GLY A 311 -11.38 -4.87 5.01
CA GLY A 311 -10.31 -5.08 4.04
C GLY A 311 -10.70 -5.94 2.84
N VAL A 312 -11.57 -6.93 3.05
CA VAL A 312 -11.96 -7.88 2.00
C VAL A 312 -12.71 -7.21 0.84
N ASN A 313 -13.56 -6.22 1.15
CA ASN A 313 -14.50 -5.67 0.16
C ASN A 313 -14.64 -4.14 0.19
N GLY A 314 -13.90 -3.43 1.04
CA GLY A 314 -13.95 -1.98 1.15
C GLY A 314 -15.27 -1.41 1.69
N SER A 315 -16.14 -2.20 2.29
CA SER A 315 -17.41 -1.73 2.88
C SER A 315 -17.17 -1.05 4.23
N GLU A 316 -17.96 -0.03 4.55
CA GLU A 316 -17.85 0.66 5.84
C GLU A 316 -18.33 -0.23 6.99
N MET A 317 -17.49 -0.42 8.00
CA MET A 317 -17.79 -1.14 9.24
C MET A 317 -18.23 -0.19 10.35
N ALA A 318 -17.52 0.92 10.49
CA ALA A 318 -17.79 1.90 11.54
C ALA A 318 -17.35 3.30 11.12
N ARG A 319 -18.00 4.30 11.70
CA ARG A 319 -17.69 5.71 11.48
C ARG A 319 -17.89 6.53 12.76
N THR A 320 -17.01 7.52 12.95
CA THR A 320 -17.17 8.53 14.00
C THR A 320 -16.78 9.90 13.48
N ASN A 321 -17.25 10.97 14.14
CA ASN A 321 -16.80 12.32 13.82
C ASN A 321 -15.28 12.43 14.06
N ASN A 322 -14.58 13.10 13.15
CA ASN A 322 -13.20 13.49 13.35
C ASN A 322 -13.13 14.67 14.31
N ILE A 323 -12.67 14.45 15.54
CA ILE A 323 -12.63 15.47 16.60
C ILE A 323 -11.22 15.51 17.22
N PRO A 324 -10.63 16.69 17.37
CA PRO A 324 -11.15 17.97 16.90
C PRO A 324 -11.02 18.07 15.38
N ARG A 325 -12.09 18.49 14.72
CA ARG A 325 -11.93 19.00 13.36
C ARG A 325 -10.89 20.11 13.44
N GLY A 326 -9.90 20.12 12.57
CA GLY A 326 -8.87 21.15 12.49
C GLY A 326 -9.52 22.52 12.57
N GLY A 327 -8.94 23.42 13.36
CA GLY A 327 -9.55 24.72 13.68
C GLY A 327 -9.74 25.63 12.46
N THR A 328 -10.30 26.80 12.68
CA THR A 328 -10.70 27.81 11.70
C THR A 328 -9.55 28.52 10.97
N GLY A 329 -8.38 28.00 10.93
CA GLY A 329 -7.20 28.63 10.31
C GLY A 329 -6.56 27.72 9.27
N SER A 330 -6.17 28.29 8.18
CA SER A 330 -5.45 27.73 7.06
C SER A 330 -4.58 26.49 7.37
N ASN A 331 -4.68 25.44 6.61
CA ASN A 331 -3.83 24.25 6.61
C ASN A 331 -4.31 23.08 7.46
N TYR A 332 -5.58 22.76 7.42
CA TYR A 332 -6.09 21.57 8.07
C TYR A 332 -6.33 20.46 7.06
N GLU A 333 -5.53 19.47 7.19
CA GLU A 333 -5.52 18.26 6.38
C GLU A 333 -5.25 17.04 7.22
#